data_9ec2eca533032f3078375f4ccc1ca09c
#
_entry.id   9ec2eca533032f3078375f4ccc1ca09c
#
_cell.length_a   1.000
_cell.length_b   1.000
_cell.length_c   1.000
_cell.angle_alpha   90.00
_cell.angle_beta   90.00
_cell.angle_gamma   90.00
#
_symmetry.space_group_name_H-M   'P 1'
#
loop_
_entity.id
_entity.type
_entity.pdbx_description
1 polymer ?
#
loop_
_entity_poly.entity_id
_entity_poly.type
_entity_poly.pdbx_seq_one_letter_code
_entity_poly.pdbx_strand_id
1 'polypeptide(L)'
;MGALHKAHLELIRIARQHAGKHGEVAVSIFVNPLQFEPGSDYEQYPRPEKTDEEFCRNAGVNLLFRPAGEELYFKDRSTYVEEGSLSKVLEGKSRPGHFRGVCTVVAKLFNIVVPDTAVFGEKDFQQLAIVRRMVRDLNFKIDIIAVPTVREEDGLACSSRNQYLIADERKQATILRKALLKGANMAGTGETSAARLTSAVRETIGQAPLARIDYVELVDAQTLQPIEVVRQNSLVAVAVFFGKTRLIDNILLS
;
A
#
# COMPACT_ATOMS: atom_id res chain seq x y z
N MET A 1 -9.07 -5.54 -2.96
CA MET A 1 -9.59 -4.21 -2.57
C MET A 1 -10.73 -4.39 -1.59
N GLY A 2 -11.43 -3.35 -1.21
CA GLY A 2 -12.61 -3.30 -0.36
C GLY A 2 -12.69 -1.92 0.28
N ALA A 3 -13.88 -1.45 0.62
CA ALA A 3 -14.15 -0.06 1.02
C ALA A 3 -13.52 0.94 0.02
N LEU A 4 -14.01 0.87 -1.22
CA LEU A 4 -13.44 1.61 -2.34
C LEU A 4 -13.51 3.13 -2.11
N HIS A 5 -12.46 3.81 -2.53
CA HIS A 5 -12.32 5.28 -2.45
C HIS A 5 -11.57 5.80 -3.68
N LYS A 6 -11.38 7.10 -3.77
CA LYS A 6 -10.75 7.79 -4.92
C LYS A 6 -9.49 7.09 -5.45
N ALA A 7 -8.62 6.60 -4.57
CA ALA A 7 -7.41 5.91 -4.99
C ALA A 7 -7.72 4.58 -5.70
N HIS A 8 -8.68 3.81 -5.22
CA HIS A 8 -9.12 2.59 -5.90
C HIS A 8 -9.75 2.88 -7.27
N LEU A 9 -10.56 3.94 -7.36
CA LEU A 9 -11.14 4.37 -8.64
C LEU A 9 -10.06 4.78 -9.65
N GLU A 10 -8.98 5.40 -9.18
CA GLU A 10 -7.84 5.73 -10.04
C GLU A 10 -7.12 4.45 -10.55
N LEU A 11 -6.95 3.42 -9.70
CA LEU A 11 -6.42 2.13 -10.15
C LEU A 11 -7.32 1.51 -11.24
N ILE A 12 -8.64 1.55 -11.06
CA ILE A 12 -9.60 1.04 -12.06
C ILE A 12 -9.51 1.87 -13.35
N ARG A 13 -9.41 3.19 -13.26
CA ARG A 13 -9.24 4.08 -14.43
C ARG A 13 -7.98 3.74 -15.23
N ILE A 14 -6.86 3.54 -14.55
CA ILE A 14 -5.59 3.14 -15.18
C ILE A 14 -5.71 1.74 -15.80
N ALA A 15 -6.33 0.79 -15.08
CA ALA A 15 -6.60 -0.54 -15.63
C ALA A 15 -7.43 -0.46 -16.92
N ARG A 16 -8.50 0.37 -16.95
CA ARG A 16 -9.31 0.59 -18.15
C ARG A 16 -8.51 1.20 -19.30
N GLN A 17 -7.61 2.14 -19.02
CA GLN A 17 -6.73 2.72 -20.06
C GLN A 17 -5.83 1.66 -20.69
N HIS A 18 -5.24 0.78 -19.89
CA HIS A 18 -4.37 -0.31 -20.39
C HIS A 18 -5.15 -1.40 -21.11
N ALA A 19 -6.33 -1.76 -20.63
CA ALA A 19 -7.20 -2.73 -21.28
C ALA A 19 -7.74 -2.24 -22.63
N GLY A 20 -7.84 -0.92 -22.84
CA GLY A 20 -8.37 -0.33 -24.07
C GLY A 20 -9.85 -0.65 -24.28
N LYS A 21 -10.31 -0.54 -25.54
CA LYS A 21 -11.75 -0.69 -25.88
C LYS A 21 -12.25 -2.13 -25.81
N HIS A 22 -11.38 -3.10 -26.03
CA HIS A 22 -11.75 -4.52 -26.19
C HIS A 22 -11.29 -5.39 -25.01
N GLY A 23 -10.42 -4.88 -24.15
CA GLY A 23 -9.97 -5.60 -22.97
C GLY A 23 -10.98 -5.50 -21.81
N GLU A 24 -10.87 -6.43 -20.90
CA GLU A 24 -11.72 -6.51 -19.71
C GLU A 24 -10.99 -6.00 -18.47
N VAL A 25 -11.72 -5.36 -17.57
CA VAL A 25 -11.24 -4.94 -16.26
C VAL A 25 -11.91 -5.79 -15.20
N ALA A 26 -11.09 -6.55 -14.48
CA ALA A 26 -11.50 -7.31 -13.30
C ALA A 26 -11.10 -6.57 -12.01
N VAL A 27 -12.00 -6.52 -11.05
CA VAL A 27 -11.74 -6.00 -9.71
C VAL A 27 -11.97 -7.11 -8.69
N SER A 28 -11.00 -7.33 -7.81
CA SER A 28 -11.16 -8.23 -6.67
C SER A 28 -11.45 -7.42 -5.41
N ILE A 29 -12.56 -7.75 -4.73
CA ILE A 29 -12.92 -7.23 -3.41
C ILE A 29 -12.90 -8.37 -2.42
N PHE A 30 -11.88 -8.38 -1.56
CA PHE A 30 -11.69 -9.42 -0.55
C PHE A 30 -10.86 -8.88 0.62
N VAL A 31 -11.42 -8.90 1.82
CA VAL A 31 -10.69 -8.60 3.06
C VAL A 31 -9.97 -9.87 3.49
N ASN A 32 -8.68 -9.96 3.14
CA ASN A 32 -7.88 -11.17 3.28
C ASN A 32 -7.51 -11.47 4.74
N PRO A 33 -8.05 -12.51 5.38
CA PRO A 33 -7.76 -12.81 6.79
C PRO A 33 -6.29 -13.14 7.04
N LEU A 34 -5.57 -13.69 6.05
CA LEU A 34 -4.18 -14.11 6.22
C LEU A 34 -3.17 -12.95 6.38
N GLN A 35 -3.57 -11.74 6.02
CA GLN A 35 -2.70 -10.56 6.15
C GLN A 35 -2.96 -9.73 7.40
N PHE A 36 -3.90 -10.17 8.24
CA PHE A 36 -4.24 -9.52 9.49
C PHE A 36 -3.70 -10.34 10.66
N GLU A 37 -3.15 -9.64 11.65
CA GLU A 37 -2.72 -10.26 12.90
C GLU A 37 -3.91 -10.50 13.84
N PRO A 38 -3.85 -11.47 14.75
CA PRO A 38 -4.84 -11.61 15.80
C PRO A 38 -4.99 -10.30 16.59
N GLY A 39 -6.23 -9.84 16.77
CA GLY A 39 -6.54 -8.59 17.49
C GLY A 39 -6.32 -7.30 16.69
N SER A 40 -6.01 -7.40 15.39
CA SER A 40 -5.95 -6.24 14.47
C SER A 40 -7.34 -5.75 14.06
N ASP A 41 -7.41 -4.81 13.13
CA ASP A 41 -8.64 -4.19 12.62
C ASP A 41 -9.45 -5.08 11.64
N TYR A 42 -9.19 -6.40 11.56
CA TYR A 42 -9.85 -7.30 10.61
C TYR A 42 -11.37 -7.33 10.74
N GLU A 43 -11.87 -7.48 11.96
CA GLU A 43 -13.32 -7.56 12.20
C GLU A 43 -14.02 -6.22 11.98
N GLN A 44 -13.32 -5.13 12.29
CA GLN A 44 -13.81 -3.76 12.13
C GLN A 44 -13.59 -3.21 10.72
N TYR A 45 -12.82 -3.93 9.86
CA TYR A 45 -12.51 -3.44 8.53
C TYR A 45 -13.79 -3.29 7.71
N PRO A 46 -14.03 -2.11 7.10
CA PRO A 46 -15.30 -1.80 6.45
C PRO A 46 -15.54 -2.72 5.24
N ARG A 47 -16.78 -3.16 5.10
CA ARG A 47 -17.26 -3.99 3.98
C ARG A 47 -18.54 -3.40 3.39
N PRO A 48 -18.48 -2.21 2.77
CA PRO A 48 -19.65 -1.54 2.18
C PRO A 48 -19.95 -2.16 0.80
N GLU A 49 -20.38 -3.40 0.78
CA GLU A 49 -20.51 -4.23 -0.43
C GLU A 49 -21.34 -3.59 -1.55
N LYS A 50 -22.48 -2.98 -1.21
CA LYS A 50 -23.36 -2.33 -2.20
C LYS A 50 -22.69 -1.08 -2.81
N THR A 51 -22.06 -0.26 -1.98
CA THR A 51 -21.35 0.94 -2.43
C THR A 51 -20.14 0.57 -3.31
N ASP A 52 -19.39 -0.46 -2.91
CA ASP A 52 -18.25 -0.95 -3.68
C ASP A 52 -18.70 -1.50 -5.04
N GLU A 53 -19.83 -2.21 -5.09
CA GLU A 53 -20.42 -2.70 -6.34
C GLU A 53 -20.88 -1.56 -7.25
N GLU A 54 -21.52 -0.54 -6.70
CA GLU A 54 -21.93 0.65 -7.46
C GLU A 54 -20.73 1.40 -8.02
N PHE A 55 -19.66 1.58 -7.24
CA PHE A 55 -18.43 2.17 -7.73
C PHE A 55 -17.81 1.36 -8.88
N CYS A 56 -17.75 0.04 -8.77
CA CYS A 56 -17.24 -0.81 -9.84
C CYS A 56 -18.10 -0.70 -11.10
N ARG A 57 -19.43 -0.75 -10.97
CA ARG A 57 -20.35 -0.62 -12.10
C ARG A 57 -20.19 0.73 -12.81
N ASN A 58 -20.15 1.82 -12.05
CA ASN A 58 -20.00 3.18 -12.59
C ASN A 58 -18.63 3.42 -13.22
N ALA A 59 -17.60 2.71 -12.76
CA ALA A 59 -16.25 2.77 -13.32
C ALA A 59 -16.05 1.84 -14.54
N GLY A 60 -17.09 1.13 -15.01
CA GLY A 60 -17.02 0.26 -16.17
C GLY A 60 -16.23 -1.03 -15.95
N VAL A 61 -16.25 -1.57 -14.73
CA VAL A 61 -15.67 -2.88 -14.40
C VAL A 61 -16.49 -3.98 -15.06
N ASN A 62 -15.80 -4.91 -15.75
CA ASN A 62 -16.44 -6.03 -16.44
C ASN A 62 -16.68 -7.22 -15.51
N LEU A 63 -15.72 -7.49 -14.63
CA LEU A 63 -15.78 -8.60 -13.69
C LEU A 63 -15.49 -8.12 -12.26
N LEU A 64 -16.45 -8.30 -11.36
CA LEU A 64 -16.27 -8.11 -9.93
C LEU A 64 -16.13 -9.49 -9.26
N PHE A 65 -14.90 -9.82 -8.83
CA PHE A 65 -14.60 -11.04 -8.08
C PHE A 65 -14.66 -10.79 -6.58
N ARG A 66 -15.66 -11.33 -5.93
CA ARG A 66 -15.93 -11.16 -4.49
C ARG A 66 -16.21 -12.51 -3.82
N PRO A 67 -15.19 -13.33 -3.60
CA PRO A 67 -15.35 -14.64 -3.00
C PRO A 67 -15.61 -14.53 -1.50
N ALA A 68 -16.32 -15.51 -0.94
CA ALA A 68 -16.32 -15.76 0.50
C ALA A 68 -14.95 -16.32 0.96
N GLY A 69 -14.62 -16.13 2.24
CA GLY A 69 -13.34 -16.60 2.77
C GLY A 69 -13.11 -18.10 2.58
N GLU A 70 -14.16 -18.90 2.73
CA GLU A 70 -14.13 -20.37 2.58
C GLU A 70 -13.99 -20.82 1.11
N GLU A 71 -14.43 -19.99 0.16
CA GLU A 71 -14.24 -20.26 -1.27
C GLU A 71 -12.79 -20.01 -1.71
N LEU A 72 -12.14 -19.04 -1.09
CA LEU A 72 -10.76 -18.73 -1.41
C LEU A 72 -9.76 -19.56 -0.60
N TYR A 73 -10.10 -19.93 0.65
CA TYR A 73 -9.24 -20.67 1.55
C TYR A 73 -9.93 -21.89 2.14
N PHE A 74 -9.55 -23.07 1.66
CA PHE A 74 -10.03 -24.33 2.24
C PHE A 74 -9.54 -24.52 3.69
N LYS A 75 -10.31 -25.24 4.49
CA LYS A 75 -9.97 -25.46 5.92
C LYS A 75 -8.68 -26.25 6.13
N ASP A 76 -8.34 -27.13 5.21
CA ASP A 76 -7.15 -27.98 5.20
C ASP A 76 -5.95 -27.39 4.44
N ARG A 77 -6.03 -26.09 4.06
CA ARG A 77 -4.92 -25.45 3.34
C ARG A 77 -3.60 -25.54 4.11
N SER A 78 -2.54 -25.87 3.41
CA SER A 78 -1.18 -25.97 3.97
C SER A 78 -0.12 -25.26 3.11
N THR A 79 -0.53 -24.73 1.94
CA THR A 79 0.39 -24.07 1.00
C THR A 79 0.28 -22.55 1.13
N TYR A 80 1.43 -21.89 1.14
CA TYR A 80 1.57 -20.45 1.21
C TYR A 80 2.63 -19.98 0.21
N VAL A 81 2.54 -18.71 -0.19
CA VAL A 81 3.61 -18.02 -0.93
C VAL A 81 4.25 -17.00 0.00
N GLU A 82 5.57 -17.03 0.12
CA GLU A 82 6.33 -16.15 1.00
C GLU A 82 7.52 -15.54 0.23
N GLU A 83 7.68 -14.23 0.36
CA GLU A 83 8.88 -13.54 -0.06
C GLU A 83 9.83 -13.42 1.15
N GLY A 84 11.10 -13.81 0.99
CA GLY A 84 12.01 -14.06 2.10
C GLY A 84 12.93 -12.90 2.50
N SER A 85 12.90 -11.75 1.79
CA SER A 85 13.83 -10.63 1.96
C SER A 85 13.11 -9.30 2.20
N LEU A 86 12.39 -8.81 1.19
CA LEU A 86 11.70 -7.53 1.25
C LEU A 86 10.60 -7.52 2.31
N SER A 87 10.03 -8.68 2.62
CA SER A 87 8.97 -8.87 3.62
C SER A 87 9.42 -8.75 5.07
N LYS A 88 10.73 -8.63 5.34
CA LYS A 88 11.29 -8.65 6.72
C LYS A 88 11.61 -7.27 7.28
N VAL A 89 11.46 -6.23 6.49
CA VAL A 89 11.77 -4.84 6.85
C VAL A 89 10.51 -3.98 6.86
N LEU A 90 10.59 -2.74 7.32
CA LEU A 90 9.48 -1.77 7.32
C LEU A 90 8.17 -2.37 7.86
N GLU A 91 7.11 -2.38 7.03
CA GLU A 91 5.80 -2.97 7.39
C GLU A 91 5.90 -4.43 7.82
N GLY A 92 6.78 -5.21 7.20
CA GLY A 92 6.94 -6.62 7.53
C GLY A 92 7.58 -6.86 8.90
N LYS A 93 8.40 -5.91 9.38
CA LYS A 93 8.93 -5.92 10.74
C LYS A 93 7.85 -5.58 11.77
N SER A 94 7.00 -4.59 11.47
CA SER A 94 5.91 -4.15 12.33
C SER A 94 4.70 -5.09 12.30
N ARG A 95 4.56 -5.92 11.25
CA ARG A 95 3.41 -6.81 10.99
C ARG A 95 3.88 -8.20 10.55
N PRO A 96 4.40 -9.05 11.45
CA PRO A 96 4.90 -10.38 11.11
C PRO A 96 3.83 -11.24 10.40
N GLY A 97 4.20 -11.89 9.28
CA GLY A 97 3.28 -12.72 8.49
C GLY A 97 2.37 -11.97 7.51
N HIS A 98 2.26 -10.65 7.61
CA HIS A 98 1.43 -9.83 6.72
C HIS A 98 1.70 -10.11 5.24
N PHE A 99 2.95 -10.02 4.82
CA PHE A 99 3.31 -10.20 3.41
C PHE A 99 3.21 -11.64 2.92
N ARG A 100 3.33 -12.63 3.79
CA ARG A 100 2.99 -14.03 3.44
C ARG A 100 1.50 -14.12 3.09
N GLY A 101 0.64 -13.45 3.84
CA GLY A 101 -0.78 -13.35 3.53
C GLY A 101 -1.03 -12.64 2.20
N VAL A 102 -0.34 -11.51 1.95
CA VAL A 102 -0.44 -10.76 0.69
C VAL A 102 0.03 -11.58 -0.51
N CYS A 103 1.23 -12.17 -0.45
CA CYS A 103 1.74 -13.00 -1.55
C CYS A 103 0.81 -14.18 -1.86
N THR A 104 0.29 -14.84 -0.82
CA THR A 104 -0.61 -15.98 -0.99
C THR A 104 -1.91 -15.57 -1.69
N VAL A 105 -2.57 -14.48 -1.24
CA VAL A 105 -3.81 -14.04 -1.87
C VAL A 105 -3.58 -13.55 -3.29
N VAL A 106 -2.53 -12.77 -3.53
CA VAL A 106 -2.24 -12.23 -4.86
C VAL A 106 -1.89 -13.34 -5.84
N ALA A 107 -1.09 -14.33 -5.45
CA ALA A 107 -0.79 -15.49 -6.28
C ALA A 107 -2.07 -16.28 -6.62
N LYS A 108 -2.98 -16.48 -5.66
CA LYS A 108 -4.29 -17.12 -5.93
C LYS A 108 -5.12 -16.31 -6.92
N LEU A 109 -5.21 -14.99 -6.73
CA LEU A 109 -5.94 -14.10 -7.64
C LEU A 109 -5.35 -14.13 -9.05
N PHE A 110 -4.04 -14.14 -9.20
CA PHE A 110 -3.37 -14.25 -10.49
C PHE A 110 -3.68 -15.56 -11.21
N ASN A 111 -3.73 -16.68 -10.47
CA ASN A 111 -4.09 -17.98 -11.03
C ASN A 111 -5.59 -18.11 -11.37
N ILE A 112 -6.48 -17.40 -10.66
CA ILE A 112 -7.93 -17.46 -10.88
C ILE A 112 -8.33 -16.53 -12.04
N VAL A 113 -7.80 -15.32 -12.06
CA VAL A 113 -8.18 -14.28 -13.03
C VAL A 113 -7.36 -14.38 -14.31
N VAL A 114 -6.12 -14.86 -14.21
CA VAL A 114 -5.13 -14.95 -15.31
C VAL A 114 -5.02 -13.63 -16.09
N PRO A 115 -4.73 -12.51 -15.41
CA PRO A 115 -4.70 -11.21 -16.07
C PRO A 115 -3.39 -11.04 -16.87
N ASP A 116 -3.44 -10.29 -17.97
CA ASP A 116 -2.23 -9.83 -18.66
C ASP A 116 -1.50 -8.74 -17.87
N THR A 117 -2.28 -7.94 -17.12
CA THR A 117 -1.78 -6.78 -16.39
C THR A 117 -2.45 -6.67 -15.04
N ALA A 118 -1.70 -6.30 -14.01
CA ALA A 118 -2.25 -6.00 -12.69
C ALA A 118 -1.78 -4.63 -12.18
N VAL A 119 -2.70 -3.86 -11.59
CA VAL A 119 -2.48 -2.45 -11.20
C VAL A 119 -2.40 -2.34 -9.68
N PHE A 120 -1.32 -1.72 -9.19
CA PHE A 120 -1.06 -1.51 -7.76
C PHE A 120 -0.70 -0.06 -7.46
N GLY A 121 -1.11 0.44 -6.28
CA GLY A 121 -0.77 1.79 -5.84
C GLY A 121 0.60 1.87 -5.17
N GLU A 122 1.36 2.93 -5.45
CA GLU A 122 2.66 3.22 -4.83
C GLU A 122 2.55 3.63 -3.36
N LYS A 123 1.36 3.94 -2.87
CA LYS A 123 1.15 4.19 -1.44
C LYS A 123 1.62 3.00 -0.59
N ASP A 124 1.32 1.79 -1.01
CA ASP A 124 1.78 0.56 -0.38
C ASP A 124 3.04 0.04 -1.09
N PHE A 125 4.09 0.89 -1.10
CA PHE A 125 5.29 0.70 -1.91
C PHE A 125 5.98 -0.64 -1.66
N GLN A 126 6.11 -1.05 -0.41
CA GLN A 126 6.70 -2.34 -0.08
C GLN A 126 5.86 -3.50 -0.63
N GLN A 127 4.53 -3.42 -0.57
CA GLN A 127 3.65 -4.41 -1.19
C GLN A 127 3.88 -4.49 -2.71
N LEU A 128 3.95 -3.34 -3.39
CA LEU A 128 4.23 -3.27 -4.81
C LEU A 128 5.59 -3.90 -5.15
N ALA A 129 6.64 -3.61 -4.38
CA ALA A 129 7.98 -4.19 -4.56
C ALA A 129 7.96 -5.72 -4.38
N ILE A 130 7.27 -6.21 -3.36
CA ILE A 130 7.11 -7.65 -3.08
C ILE A 130 6.32 -8.35 -4.18
N VAL A 131 5.23 -7.76 -4.66
CA VAL A 131 4.43 -8.35 -5.76
C VAL A 131 5.26 -8.42 -7.04
N ARG A 132 6.01 -7.38 -7.38
CA ARG A 132 6.94 -7.39 -8.53
C ARG A 132 7.99 -8.49 -8.40
N ARG A 133 8.55 -8.66 -7.20
CA ARG A 133 9.51 -9.73 -6.91
C ARG A 133 8.88 -11.11 -7.08
N MET A 134 7.69 -11.32 -6.55
CA MET A 134 6.92 -12.55 -6.68
C MET A 134 6.61 -12.88 -8.15
N VAL A 135 6.15 -11.90 -8.92
CA VAL A 135 5.85 -12.07 -10.36
C VAL A 135 7.10 -12.52 -11.11
N ARG A 136 8.23 -11.87 -10.89
CA ARG A 136 9.52 -12.22 -11.50
C ARG A 136 9.98 -13.62 -11.11
N ASP A 137 10.02 -13.90 -9.81
CA ASP A 137 10.65 -15.11 -9.27
C ASP A 137 9.80 -16.37 -9.49
N LEU A 138 8.46 -16.22 -9.60
CA LEU A 138 7.53 -17.30 -9.92
C LEU A 138 7.14 -17.36 -11.40
N ASN A 139 7.77 -16.53 -12.24
CA ASN A 139 7.53 -16.48 -13.69
C ASN A 139 6.06 -16.27 -14.09
N PHE A 140 5.31 -15.47 -13.33
CA PHE A 140 3.99 -15.05 -13.76
C PHE A 140 4.10 -14.19 -15.03
N LYS A 141 3.29 -14.49 -16.03
CA LYS A 141 3.22 -13.70 -17.28
C LYS A 141 2.27 -12.51 -17.10
N ILE A 142 2.61 -11.60 -16.19
CA ILE A 142 1.75 -10.49 -15.80
C ILE A 142 2.61 -9.22 -15.70
N ASP A 143 2.18 -8.15 -16.36
CA ASP A 143 2.79 -6.84 -16.21
C ASP A 143 2.25 -6.11 -14.98
N ILE A 144 3.13 -5.63 -14.11
CA ILE A 144 2.76 -4.89 -12.91
C ILE A 144 2.87 -3.39 -13.15
N ILE A 145 1.72 -2.72 -13.18
CA ILE A 145 1.62 -1.26 -13.34
C ILE A 145 1.53 -0.61 -11.98
N ALA A 146 2.41 0.36 -11.74
CA ALA A 146 2.36 1.22 -10.56
C ALA A 146 1.52 2.46 -10.82
N VAL A 147 0.71 2.85 -9.85
CA VAL A 147 -0.05 4.10 -9.87
C VAL A 147 0.44 4.99 -8.73
N PRO A 148 0.83 6.24 -9.00
CA PRO A 148 1.27 7.17 -7.98
C PRO A 148 0.27 7.31 -6.85
N THR A 149 0.78 7.61 -5.64
CA THR A 149 -0.06 7.80 -4.46
C THR A 149 -1.12 8.88 -4.70
N VAL A 150 -2.39 8.47 -4.72
CA VAL A 150 -3.53 9.39 -4.80
C VAL A 150 -3.71 10.05 -3.43
N ARG A 151 -3.94 11.36 -3.44
CA ARG A 151 -4.04 12.16 -2.22
C ARG A 151 -5.35 12.92 -2.16
N GLU A 152 -5.77 13.24 -0.96
CA GLU A 152 -6.83 14.18 -0.70
C GLU A 152 -6.33 15.61 -0.97
N GLU A 153 -7.23 16.61 -1.02
CA GLU A 153 -6.90 18.00 -1.38
C GLU A 153 -5.84 18.62 -0.45
N ASP A 154 -5.81 18.19 0.81
CA ASP A 154 -4.84 18.63 1.82
C ASP A 154 -3.52 17.84 1.80
N GLY A 155 -3.36 16.92 0.86
CA GLY A 155 -2.15 16.13 0.65
C GLY A 155 -2.09 14.81 1.40
N LEU A 156 -3.04 14.49 2.29
CA LEU A 156 -3.09 13.19 2.96
C LEU A 156 -3.29 12.07 1.93
N ALA A 157 -2.50 11.01 2.02
CA ALA A 157 -2.67 9.82 1.17
C ALA A 157 -4.05 9.19 1.40
N CYS A 158 -4.78 8.90 0.31
CA CYS A 158 -6.09 8.26 0.42
C CYS A 158 -5.97 6.86 1.02
N SER A 159 -6.77 6.59 2.04
CA SER A 159 -6.83 5.31 2.73
C SER A 159 -8.21 5.09 3.34
N SER A 160 -8.71 3.85 3.30
CA SER A 160 -9.93 3.47 4.02
C SER A 160 -9.81 3.71 5.53
N ARG A 161 -8.58 3.67 6.08
CA ARG A 161 -8.33 3.95 7.50
C ARG A 161 -8.49 5.42 7.88
N ASN A 162 -8.50 6.36 6.92
CA ASN A 162 -8.72 7.78 7.22
C ASN A 162 -10.07 8.04 7.88
N GLN A 163 -11.07 7.19 7.63
CA GLN A 163 -12.40 7.28 8.28
C GLN A 163 -12.40 6.98 9.79
N TYR A 164 -11.35 6.34 10.32
CA TYR A 164 -11.23 6.06 11.76
C TYR A 164 -10.67 7.23 12.57
N LEU A 165 -10.10 8.23 11.88
CA LEU A 165 -9.52 9.40 12.52
C LEU A 165 -10.62 10.33 13.04
N ILE A 166 -10.55 10.73 14.29
CA ILE A 166 -11.33 11.86 14.80
C ILE A 166 -10.84 13.17 14.17
N ALA A 167 -11.64 14.22 14.25
CA ALA A 167 -11.38 15.48 13.55
C ALA A 167 -9.96 16.05 13.80
N ASP A 168 -9.49 16.03 15.04
CA ASP A 168 -8.16 16.53 15.39
C ASP A 168 -7.03 15.64 14.87
N GLU A 169 -7.21 14.31 14.94
CA GLU A 169 -6.27 13.35 14.35
C GLU A 169 -6.18 13.52 12.83
N ARG A 170 -7.36 13.64 12.17
CA ARG A 170 -7.44 13.83 10.72
C ARG A 170 -6.71 15.11 10.27
N LYS A 171 -6.88 16.21 10.98
CA LYS A 171 -6.21 17.49 10.72
C LYS A 171 -4.69 17.33 10.85
N GLN A 172 -4.23 16.66 11.91
CA GLN A 172 -2.81 16.48 12.18
C GLN A 172 -2.15 15.45 11.25
N ALA A 173 -2.89 14.47 10.71
CA ALA A 173 -2.36 13.45 9.82
C ALA A 173 -1.75 14.02 8.52
N THR A 174 -2.15 15.23 8.10
CA THR A 174 -1.56 15.94 6.95
C THR A 174 -0.07 16.25 7.11
N ILE A 175 0.43 16.21 8.36
CA ILE A 175 1.86 16.42 8.66
C ILE A 175 2.74 15.38 7.95
N LEU A 176 2.24 14.17 7.66
CA LEU A 176 3.00 13.13 6.98
C LEU A 176 3.50 13.61 5.62
N ARG A 177 2.59 14.18 4.80
CA ARG A 177 2.98 14.72 3.49
C ARG A 177 3.95 15.88 3.61
N LYS A 178 3.75 16.79 4.57
CA LYS A 178 4.66 17.92 4.80
C LYS A 178 6.07 17.44 5.17
N ALA A 179 6.15 16.43 6.05
CA ALA A 179 7.42 15.85 6.47
C ALA A 179 8.16 15.16 5.30
N LEU A 180 7.45 14.39 4.49
CA LEU A 180 8.02 13.74 3.31
C LEU A 180 8.52 14.76 2.28
N LEU A 181 7.75 15.82 2.02
CA LEU A 181 8.16 16.90 1.12
C LEU A 181 9.38 17.66 1.64
N LYS A 182 9.49 17.88 2.97
CA LYS A 182 10.68 18.46 3.57
C LYS A 182 11.92 17.58 3.31
N GLY A 183 11.81 16.28 3.53
CA GLY A 183 12.88 15.33 3.23
C GLY A 183 13.28 15.33 1.75
N ALA A 184 12.29 15.30 0.85
CA ALA A 184 12.54 15.36 -0.59
C ALA A 184 13.23 16.69 -1.02
N ASN A 185 12.80 17.82 -0.46
CA ASN A 185 13.42 19.11 -0.74
C ASN A 185 14.88 19.16 -0.24
N MET A 186 15.16 18.61 0.94
CA MET A 186 16.53 18.52 1.46
C MET A 186 17.42 17.70 0.52
N ALA A 187 16.97 16.56 0.06
CA ALA A 187 17.69 15.74 -0.91
C ALA A 187 17.91 16.50 -2.23
N GLY A 188 16.87 17.16 -2.76
CA GLY A 188 16.93 17.95 -3.98
C GLY A 188 17.85 19.16 -3.88
N THR A 189 18.14 19.66 -2.67
CA THR A 189 19.10 20.76 -2.41
C THR A 189 20.50 20.26 -2.02
N GLY A 190 20.77 18.97 -2.14
CA GLY A 190 22.09 18.38 -1.99
C GLY A 190 22.39 17.73 -0.63
N GLU A 191 21.38 17.56 0.25
CA GLU A 191 21.60 16.76 1.46
C GLU A 191 21.72 15.29 1.11
N THR A 192 22.85 14.69 1.46
CA THR A 192 23.14 13.28 1.20
C THR A 192 23.10 12.40 2.44
N SER A 193 23.07 12.97 3.63
CA SER A 193 23.04 12.20 4.88
C SER A 193 21.65 11.66 5.19
N ALA A 194 21.49 10.34 5.17
CA ALA A 194 20.26 9.65 5.57
C ALA A 194 19.85 10.04 7.00
N ALA A 195 20.80 10.12 7.92
CA ALA A 195 20.56 10.48 9.32
C ALA A 195 19.97 11.87 9.46
N ARG A 196 20.53 12.88 8.75
CA ARG A 196 20.02 14.26 8.78
C ARG A 196 18.63 14.36 8.15
N LEU A 197 18.42 13.68 7.01
CA LEU A 197 17.15 13.68 6.33
C LEU A 197 16.06 13.04 7.18
N THR A 198 16.29 11.85 7.72
CA THR A 198 15.31 11.15 8.57
C THR A 198 15.05 11.89 9.88
N SER A 199 16.07 12.56 10.47
CA SER A 199 15.87 13.44 11.64
C SER A 199 14.92 14.59 11.32
N ALA A 200 15.13 15.29 10.21
CA ALA A 200 14.28 16.41 9.80
C ALA A 200 12.82 15.96 9.53
N VAL A 201 12.62 14.76 8.97
CA VAL A 201 11.30 14.17 8.78
C VAL A 201 10.66 13.86 10.13
N ARG A 202 11.39 13.23 11.07
CA ARG A 202 10.91 12.92 12.44
C ARG A 202 10.54 14.19 13.20
N GLU A 203 11.40 15.20 13.18
CA GLU A 203 11.15 16.50 13.83
C GLU A 203 9.89 17.18 13.27
N THR A 204 9.68 17.08 11.94
CA THR A 204 8.48 17.64 11.31
C THR A 204 7.22 16.89 11.75
N ILE A 205 7.25 15.55 11.77
CA ILE A 205 6.13 14.75 12.29
C ILE A 205 5.86 15.05 13.76
N GLY A 206 6.92 15.25 14.58
CA GLY A 206 6.83 15.57 16.00
C GLY A 206 6.16 16.92 16.31
N GLN A 207 5.95 17.80 15.33
CA GLN A 207 5.14 19.02 15.47
C GLN A 207 3.65 18.73 15.62
N ALA A 208 3.19 17.51 15.33
CA ALA A 208 1.82 17.07 15.54
C ALA A 208 1.73 16.30 16.88
N PRO A 209 1.14 16.88 17.95
CA PRO A 209 1.11 16.28 19.30
C PRO A 209 0.44 14.90 19.38
N LEU A 210 -0.47 14.60 18.45
CA LEU A 210 -1.16 13.30 18.39
C LEU A 210 -0.41 12.25 17.57
N ALA A 211 0.72 12.63 16.93
CA ALA A 211 1.51 11.72 16.12
C ALA A 211 2.46 10.88 17.00
N ARG A 212 2.38 9.56 16.90
CA ARG A 212 3.35 8.63 17.49
C ARG A 212 4.03 7.85 16.36
N ILE A 213 5.29 8.16 16.14
CA ILE A 213 6.08 7.53 15.06
C ILE A 213 6.30 6.05 15.38
N ASP A 214 5.98 5.17 14.42
CA ASP A 214 6.39 3.78 14.43
C ASP A 214 7.76 3.65 13.77
N TYR A 215 7.88 4.08 12.51
CA TYR A 215 9.17 4.24 11.87
C TYR A 215 9.23 5.46 10.93
N VAL A 216 10.44 5.94 10.70
CA VAL A 216 10.86 6.82 9.59
C VAL A 216 12.17 6.24 9.09
N GLU A 217 12.18 5.74 7.88
CA GLU A 217 13.33 5.06 7.30
C GLU A 217 13.67 5.64 5.92
N LEU A 218 14.97 5.75 5.63
CA LEU A 218 15.48 5.95 4.28
C LEU A 218 16.07 4.64 3.79
N VAL A 219 15.53 4.13 2.70
CA VAL A 219 15.87 2.81 2.16
C VAL A 219 16.16 2.89 0.66
N ASP A 220 16.89 1.93 0.15
CA ASP A 220 16.97 1.67 -1.29
C ASP A 220 15.65 1.11 -1.79
N ALA A 221 15.07 1.68 -2.84
CA ALA A 221 13.73 1.32 -3.33
C ALA A 221 13.62 -0.10 -3.93
N GLN A 222 14.74 -0.72 -4.31
CA GLN A 222 14.75 -2.07 -4.89
C GLN A 222 14.92 -3.17 -3.84
N THR A 223 15.78 -2.89 -2.85
CA THR A 223 16.13 -3.85 -1.80
C THR A 223 15.39 -3.63 -0.49
N LEU A 224 14.81 -2.43 -0.30
CA LEU A 224 14.18 -1.92 0.92
C LEU A 224 15.12 -1.96 2.15
N GLN A 225 16.43 -2.14 1.91
CA GLN A 225 17.41 -2.09 3.00
C GLN A 225 17.75 -0.64 3.34
N PRO A 226 17.97 -0.33 4.62
CA PRO A 226 18.43 0.97 5.05
C PRO A 226 19.70 1.39 4.33
N ILE A 227 19.81 2.68 4.01
CA ILE A 227 20.99 3.28 3.40
C ILE A 227 21.46 4.48 4.22
N GLU A 228 22.77 4.73 4.22
CA GLU A 228 23.38 5.84 4.97
C GLU A 228 23.49 7.13 4.11
N VAL A 229 23.51 6.95 2.79
CA VAL A 229 23.70 8.04 1.84
C VAL A 229 22.53 8.06 0.85
N VAL A 230 21.93 9.23 0.69
CA VAL A 230 20.90 9.50 -0.32
C VAL A 230 21.50 9.31 -1.72
N ARG A 231 20.83 8.56 -2.55
CA ARG A 231 21.18 8.32 -3.96
C ARG A 231 19.92 8.19 -4.81
N GLN A 232 20.09 8.11 -6.11
CA GLN A 232 18.98 7.85 -7.01
C GLN A 232 18.22 6.58 -6.58
N ASN A 233 16.89 6.61 -6.63
CA ASN A 233 15.99 5.54 -6.14
C ASN A 233 16.04 5.33 -4.61
N SER A 234 16.40 6.34 -3.83
CA SER A 234 16.17 6.31 -2.39
C SER A 234 14.69 6.54 -2.07
N LEU A 235 14.15 5.79 -1.13
CA LEU A 235 12.77 5.91 -0.68
C LEU A 235 12.73 6.34 0.78
N VAL A 236 12.03 7.43 1.08
CA VAL A 236 11.64 7.75 2.45
C VAL A 236 10.30 7.12 2.73
N ALA A 237 10.23 6.25 3.72
CA ALA A 237 9.01 5.57 4.14
C ALA A 237 8.71 5.90 5.61
N VAL A 238 7.43 6.16 5.89
CA VAL A 238 6.97 6.50 7.24
C VAL A 238 5.76 5.67 7.63
N ALA A 239 5.70 5.32 8.93
CA ALA A 239 4.51 4.80 9.56
C ALA A 239 4.28 5.53 10.89
N VAL A 240 3.08 6.03 11.09
CA VAL A 240 2.74 6.88 12.22
C VAL A 240 1.34 6.55 12.71
N PHE A 241 1.19 6.45 14.02
CA PHE A 241 -0.10 6.35 14.68
C PHE A 241 -0.66 7.73 15.00
N PHE A 242 -1.94 7.92 14.70
CA PHE A 242 -2.77 9.00 15.23
C PHE A 242 -3.87 8.33 16.06
N GLY A 243 -3.81 8.48 17.38
CA GLY A 243 -4.60 7.65 18.28
C GLY A 243 -4.31 6.16 18.09
N LYS A 244 -5.34 5.39 17.71
CA LYS A 244 -5.22 3.97 17.38
C LYS A 244 -4.98 3.70 15.88
N THR A 245 -5.18 4.70 15.04
CA THR A 245 -5.10 4.56 13.58
C THR A 245 -3.67 4.68 13.10
N ARG A 246 -3.14 3.62 12.51
CA ARG A 246 -1.81 3.59 11.90
C ARG A 246 -1.90 3.95 10.42
N LEU A 247 -1.20 4.99 10.03
CA LEU A 247 -1.10 5.47 8.66
C LEU A 247 0.32 5.27 8.12
N ILE A 248 0.43 4.97 6.84
CA ILE A 248 1.70 4.90 6.11
C ILE A 248 1.68 5.87 4.94
N ASP A 249 2.86 6.38 4.63
CA ASP A 249 3.10 7.18 3.44
C ASP A 249 4.57 7.05 3.03
N ASN A 250 4.89 7.45 1.81
CA ASN A 250 6.26 7.40 1.31
C ASN A 250 6.50 8.44 0.22
N ILE A 251 7.78 8.63 -0.10
CA ILE A 251 8.22 9.44 -1.25
C ILE A 251 9.52 8.88 -1.81
N LEU A 252 9.55 8.67 -3.13
CA LEU A 252 10.76 8.35 -3.86
C LEU A 252 11.55 9.64 -4.08
N LEU A 253 12.84 9.61 -3.78
CA LEU A 253 13.77 10.71 -4.02
C LEU A 253 14.37 10.57 -5.42
N SER A 254 14.29 11.64 -6.20
CA SER A 254 14.82 11.74 -7.56
C SER A 254 16.15 12.47 -7.59
#